data_043883d49e191cc601d1572600ed7075
#
_entry.id   043883d49e191cc601d1572600ed7075
#
_cell.length_a   1.000
_cell.length_b   1.000
_cell.length_c   1.000
_cell.angle_alpha   90.00
_cell.angle_beta   90.00
_cell.angle_gamma   90.00
#
_symmetry.space_group_name_H-M   'P 1'
#
loop_
_entity.id
_entity.type
_entity.pdbx_description
1 polymer ?
#
loop_
_entity_poly.entity_id
_entity_poly.type
_entity_poly.pdbx_seq_one_letter_code
_entity_poly.pdbx_strand_id
1 'polypeptide(L)'
;MTSRTVAWTVGRTVAAALLILAVGGSLQISVGTGVFNPFNFFGYFTIQNNLIGAAALLIAAHFTGRARPAWVEYLRASAAVYLGIVVTVYWMLLAPLEKTVWEWTNLLLHLASGIFLLLDWLLEGPRTQLPWKRVWIVLAYPVAWLVVVLVRGATDGWFPYPFLDPANGYGSIAVVILMIVVAGLAVGSLLFQLTRWRVVTPAEA
;
A
#
# COMPACT_ATOMS: atom_id res chain seq x y z
N MET A 1 -21.55 15.37 -15.40
CA MET A 1 -21.12 14.32 -14.45
C MET A 1 -22.32 13.89 -13.62
N THR A 2 -22.54 12.61 -13.46
CA THR A 2 -23.61 12.09 -12.58
C THR A 2 -23.23 12.32 -11.11
N SER A 3 -24.21 12.38 -10.20
CA SER A 3 -23.98 12.50 -8.75
C SER A 3 -23.04 11.40 -8.23
N ARG A 4 -23.14 10.21 -8.81
CA ARG A 4 -22.29 9.06 -8.50
C ARG A 4 -20.82 9.26 -8.91
N THR A 5 -20.59 9.81 -10.10
CA THR A 5 -19.23 10.15 -10.59
C THR A 5 -18.59 11.18 -9.67
N VAL A 6 -19.33 12.19 -9.24
CA VAL A 6 -18.86 13.22 -8.30
C VAL A 6 -18.48 12.57 -6.96
N ALA A 7 -19.36 11.72 -6.40
CA ALA A 7 -19.12 11.06 -5.12
C ALA A 7 -17.82 10.22 -5.14
N TRP A 8 -17.60 9.42 -6.19
CA TRP A 8 -16.36 8.63 -6.34
C TRP A 8 -15.12 9.51 -6.50
N THR A 9 -15.20 10.56 -7.31
CA THR A 9 -14.07 11.49 -7.50
C THR A 9 -13.70 12.16 -6.18
N VAL A 10 -14.70 12.70 -5.46
CA VAL A 10 -14.50 13.37 -4.17
C VAL A 10 -13.96 12.39 -3.13
N GLY A 11 -14.57 11.21 -2.97
CA GLY A 11 -14.14 10.22 -2.00
C GLY A 11 -12.67 9.78 -2.20
N ARG A 12 -12.27 9.51 -3.44
CA ARG A 12 -10.88 9.17 -3.80
C ARG A 12 -9.91 10.31 -3.51
N THR A 13 -10.30 11.54 -3.87
CA THR A 13 -9.46 12.72 -3.64
C THR A 13 -9.28 12.99 -2.16
N VAL A 14 -10.34 12.88 -1.36
CA VAL A 14 -10.29 13.04 0.11
C VAL A 14 -9.43 11.94 0.73
N ALA A 15 -9.62 10.67 0.34
CA ALA A 15 -8.80 9.58 0.85
C ALA A 15 -7.31 9.80 0.50
N ALA A 16 -6.98 10.16 -0.73
CA ALA A 16 -5.62 10.47 -1.13
C ALA A 16 -5.02 11.64 -0.33
N ALA A 17 -5.79 12.71 -0.11
CA ALA A 17 -5.36 13.84 0.70
C ALA A 17 -5.06 13.43 2.15
N LEU A 18 -5.88 12.56 2.75
CA LEU A 18 -5.64 12.04 4.10
C LEU A 18 -4.35 11.22 4.18
N LEU A 19 -4.04 10.39 3.16
CA LEU A 19 -2.78 9.64 3.10
C LEU A 19 -1.57 10.58 2.99
N ILE A 20 -1.65 11.59 2.13
CA ILE A 20 -0.58 12.60 1.97
C ILE A 20 -0.39 13.38 3.28
N LEU A 21 -1.47 13.80 3.94
CA LEU A 21 -1.43 14.48 5.24
C LEU A 21 -0.81 13.59 6.32
N ALA A 22 -1.11 12.29 6.34
CA ALA A 22 -0.52 11.36 7.31
C ALA A 22 0.99 11.19 7.08
N VAL A 23 1.43 11.08 5.82
CA VAL A 23 2.86 11.06 5.48
C VAL A 23 3.53 12.38 5.90
N GLY A 24 2.91 13.52 5.63
CA GLY A 24 3.42 14.85 6.04
C GLY A 24 3.51 15.00 7.56
N GLY A 25 2.49 14.55 8.30
CA GLY A 25 2.51 14.54 9.77
C GLY A 25 3.60 13.63 10.33
N SER A 26 3.76 12.42 9.78
CA SER A 26 4.85 11.51 10.15
C SER A 26 6.23 12.10 9.84
N LEU A 27 6.37 12.80 8.70
CA LEU A 27 7.59 13.52 8.36
C LEU A 27 7.90 14.62 9.37
N GLN A 28 6.90 15.43 9.75
CA GLN A 28 7.06 16.48 10.74
C GLN A 28 7.51 15.92 12.10
N ILE A 29 6.91 14.82 12.56
CA ILE A 29 7.31 14.12 13.77
C ILE A 29 8.77 13.66 13.66
N SER A 30 9.13 13.02 12.55
CA SER A 30 10.48 12.50 12.32
C SER A 30 11.54 13.61 12.30
N VAL A 31 11.27 14.74 11.64
CA VAL A 31 12.15 15.91 11.65
C VAL A 31 12.29 16.50 13.06
N GLY A 32 11.22 16.50 13.85
CA GLY A 32 11.21 16.98 15.23
C GLY A 32 12.09 16.18 16.19
N THR A 33 12.48 14.95 15.84
CA THR A 33 13.40 14.15 16.68
C THR A 33 14.86 14.66 16.67
N GLY A 34 15.22 15.55 15.75
CA GLY A 34 16.59 16.10 15.58
C GLY A 34 17.59 15.14 14.92
N VAL A 35 17.18 13.92 14.55
CA VAL A 35 18.05 12.90 13.92
C VAL A 35 17.45 12.43 12.58
N PHE A 36 16.86 13.36 11.81
CA PHE A 36 16.18 13.05 10.58
C PHE A 36 17.14 12.65 9.46
N ASN A 37 16.88 11.48 8.84
CA ASN A 37 17.53 11.04 7.61
C ASN A 37 16.45 10.81 6.54
N PRO A 38 16.42 11.61 5.44
CA PRO A 38 15.40 11.49 4.41
C PRO A 38 15.44 10.13 3.69
N PHE A 39 16.63 9.56 3.47
CA PHE A 39 16.77 8.25 2.82
C PHE A 39 16.18 7.13 3.69
N ASN A 40 16.30 7.23 5.01
CA ASN A 40 15.66 6.28 5.92
C ASN A 40 14.16 6.49 5.94
N PHE A 41 13.69 7.74 6.11
CA PHE A 41 12.27 8.05 6.15
C PHE A 41 11.53 7.58 4.89
N PHE A 42 12.00 7.99 3.71
CA PHE A 42 11.42 7.55 2.44
C PHE A 42 11.78 6.10 2.08
N GLY A 43 12.68 5.46 2.79
CA GLY A 43 13.02 4.04 2.64
C GLY A 43 12.00 3.08 3.26
N TYR A 44 11.16 3.53 4.21
CA TYR A 44 10.13 2.68 4.80
C TYR A 44 9.08 2.25 3.78
N PHE A 45 8.76 0.96 3.76
CA PHE A 45 7.72 0.39 2.89
C PHE A 45 6.36 1.07 3.11
N THR A 46 6.01 1.37 4.35
CA THR A 46 4.79 2.08 4.72
C THR A 46 4.69 3.44 4.05
N ILE A 47 5.73 4.28 4.14
CA ILE A 47 5.73 5.64 3.58
C ILE A 47 5.57 5.59 2.07
N GLN A 48 6.37 4.77 1.38
CA GLN A 48 6.31 4.65 -0.07
C GLN A 48 4.94 4.13 -0.53
N ASN A 49 4.37 3.12 0.15
CA ASN A 49 3.09 2.56 -0.28
C ASN A 49 1.88 3.44 0.04
N ASN A 50 1.94 4.28 1.06
CA ASN A 50 0.92 5.31 1.26
C ASN A 50 0.98 6.37 0.14
N LEU A 51 2.16 6.76 -0.34
CA LEU A 51 2.30 7.65 -1.50
C LEU A 51 1.83 6.97 -2.80
N ILE A 52 2.18 5.70 -3.02
CA ILE A 52 1.68 4.92 -4.16
C ILE A 52 0.15 4.79 -4.10
N GLY A 53 -0.42 4.52 -2.92
CA GLY A 53 -1.85 4.45 -2.69
C GLY A 53 -2.56 5.76 -2.99
N ALA A 54 -2.02 6.88 -2.51
CA ALA A 54 -2.54 8.21 -2.81
C ALA A 54 -2.52 8.49 -4.32
N ALA A 55 -1.40 8.19 -5.00
CA ALA A 55 -1.29 8.33 -6.45
C ALA A 55 -2.30 7.44 -7.18
N ALA A 56 -2.48 6.17 -6.76
CA ALA A 56 -3.46 5.27 -7.34
C ALA A 56 -4.90 5.79 -7.20
N LEU A 57 -5.25 6.35 -6.05
CA LEU A 57 -6.57 6.97 -5.81
C LEU A 57 -6.78 8.22 -6.66
N LEU A 58 -5.79 9.12 -6.77
CA LEU A 58 -5.88 10.34 -7.61
C LEU A 58 -5.99 9.99 -9.09
N ILE A 59 -5.21 9.03 -9.57
CA ILE A 59 -5.28 8.54 -10.95
C ILE A 59 -6.65 7.90 -11.19
N ALA A 60 -7.15 7.08 -10.26
CA ALA A 60 -8.49 6.50 -10.36
C ALA A 60 -9.59 7.57 -10.35
N ALA A 61 -9.43 8.64 -9.54
CA ALA A 61 -10.33 9.79 -9.53
C ALA A 61 -10.37 10.49 -10.89
N HIS A 62 -9.20 10.71 -11.52
CA HIS A 62 -9.11 11.30 -12.86
C HIS A 62 -9.87 10.49 -13.93
N PHE A 63 -9.80 9.15 -13.84
CA PHE A 63 -10.48 8.26 -14.78
C PHE A 63 -11.93 7.90 -14.35
N THR A 64 -12.46 8.48 -13.28
CA THR A 64 -13.86 8.27 -12.89
C THR A 64 -14.79 8.89 -13.95
N GLY A 65 -15.71 8.11 -14.50
CA GLY A 65 -16.56 8.53 -15.60
C GLY A 65 -15.89 8.64 -16.98
N ARG A 66 -14.66 8.10 -17.13
CA ARG A 66 -13.91 8.10 -18.39
C ARG A 66 -13.43 6.68 -18.73
N ALA A 67 -13.06 6.46 -20.00
CA ALA A 67 -12.38 5.22 -20.40
C ALA A 67 -11.09 5.05 -19.58
N ARG A 68 -10.96 3.88 -18.95
CA ARG A 68 -9.84 3.59 -18.03
C ARG A 68 -8.89 2.57 -18.67
N PRO A 69 -7.61 2.92 -18.90
CA PRO A 69 -6.64 1.98 -19.44
C PRO A 69 -6.31 0.89 -18.41
N ALA A 70 -5.96 -0.30 -18.88
CA ALA A 70 -5.75 -1.48 -18.05
C ALA A 70 -4.64 -1.28 -16.98
N TRP A 71 -3.60 -0.49 -17.25
CA TRP A 71 -2.53 -0.23 -16.31
C TRP A 71 -3.01 0.44 -15.02
N VAL A 72 -4.09 1.25 -15.09
CA VAL A 72 -4.70 1.87 -13.90
C VAL A 72 -5.29 0.81 -12.98
N GLU A 73 -5.88 -0.25 -13.55
CA GLU A 73 -6.43 -1.34 -12.75
C GLU A 73 -5.32 -2.19 -12.09
N TYR A 74 -4.20 -2.40 -12.79
CA TYR A 74 -3.03 -3.04 -12.16
C TYR A 74 -2.45 -2.18 -11.04
N LEU A 75 -2.35 -0.87 -11.22
CA LEU A 75 -1.88 0.05 -10.18
C LEU A 75 -2.79 0.01 -8.95
N ARG A 76 -4.11 0.07 -9.13
CA ARG A 76 -5.10 0.00 -8.04
C ARG A 76 -5.02 -1.33 -7.29
N ALA A 77 -4.96 -2.46 -8.03
CA ALA A 77 -4.82 -3.78 -7.43
C ALA A 77 -3.52 -3.89 -6.63
N SER A 78 -2.40 -3.46 -7.21
CA SER A 78 -1.10 -3.48 -6.55
C SER A 78 -1.09 -2.61 -5.29
N ALA A 79 -1.60 -1.37 -5.35
CA ALA A 79 -1.69 -0.49 -4.20
C ALA A 79 -2.56 -1.09 -3.07
N ALA A 80 -3.69 -1.74 -3.41
CA ALA A 80 -4.53 -2.42 -2.43
C ALA A 80 -3.80 -3.60 -1.77
N VAL A 81 -3.03 -4.39 -2.54
CA VAL A 81 -2.18 -5.47 -1.99
C VAL A 81 -1.11 -4.90 -1.08
N TYR A 82 -0.38 -3.85 -1.52
CA TYR A 82 0.73 -3.28 -0.76
C TYR A 82 0.27 -2.71 0.58
N LEU A 83 -0.82 -1.95 0.58
CA LEU A 83 -1.37 -1.41 1.82
C LEU A 83 -2.05 -2.50 2.68
N GLY A 84 -2.58 -3.55 2.07
CA GLY A 84 -2.98 -4.76 2.79
C GLY A 84 -1.81 -5.43 3.51
N ILE A 85 -0.65 -5.54 2.86
CA ILE A 85 0.59 -6.02 3.50
C ILE A 85 1.01 -5.08 4.64
N VAL A 86 1.02 -3.75 4.41
CA VAL A 86 1.35 -2.76 5.44
C VAL A 86 0.49 -2.94 6.68
N VAL A 87 -0.85 -3.01 6.51
CA VAL A 87 -1.79 -3.22 7.62
C VAL A 87 -1.48 -4.53 8.35
N THR A 88 -1.39 -5.64 7.61
CA THR A 88 -1.20 -6.97 8.21
C THR A 88 0.12 -7.06 8.96
N VAL A 89 1.22 -6.67 8.32
CA VAL A 89 2.57 -6.73 8.93
C VAL A 89 2.67 -5.80 10.13
N TYR A 90 2.13 -4.59 10.03
CA TYR A 90 2.16 -3.65 11.15
C TYR A 90 1.42 -4.23 12.38
N TRP A 91 0.16 -4.59 12.22
CA TRP A 91 -0.64 -5.05 13.37
C TRP A 91 -0.19 -6.39 13.95
N MET A 92 0.39 -7.28 13.14
CA MET A 92 0.86 -8.59 13.61
C MET A 92 2.27 -8.56 14.19
N LEU A 93 3.18 -7.75 13.62
CA LEU A 93 4.60 -7.83 13.94
C LEU A 93 5.17 -6.56 14.61
N LEU A 94 4.61 -5.37 14.33
CA LEU A 94 5.20 -4.11 14.77
C LEU A 94 4.41 -3.44 15.91
N ALA A 95 3.10 -3.39 15.81
CA ALA A 95 2.24 -2.75 16.82
C ALA A 95 2.46 -3.28 18.26
N PRO A 96 2.71 -4.58 18.49
CA PRO A 96 3.02 -5.08 19.83
C PRO A 96 4.32 -4.52 20.43
N LEU A 97 5.20 -3.96 19.59
CA LEU A 97 6.50 -3.39 19.99
C LEU A 97 6.44 -1.87 20.19
N GLU A 98 5.34 -1.22 19.79
CA GLU A 98 5.20 0.25 19.80
C GLU A 98 4.34 0.76 20.95
N LYS A 99 4.70 1.96 21.46
CA LYS A 99 3.95 2.65 22.53
C LYS A 99 2.89 3.63 22.00
N THR A 100 3.04 4.09 20.76
CA THR A 100 2.25 5.20 20.15
C THR A 100 1.31 4.71 19.05
N VAL A 101 0.79 3.50 19.20
CA VAL A 101 -0.07 2.82 18.20
C VAL A 101 -1.31 3.63 17.82
N TRP A 102 -1.87 4.38 18.77
CA TRP A 102 -3.13 5.11 18.59
C TRP A 102 -2.97 6.56 18.11
N GLU A 103 -1.76 6.97 17.72
CA GLU A 103 -1.57 8.27 17.09
C GLU A 103 -2.29 8.34 15.74
N TRP A 104 -2.86 9.49 15.41
CA TRP A 104 -3.67 9.65 14.20
C TRP A 104 -2.89 9.37 12.90
N THR A 105 -1.61 9.77 12.82
CA THR A 105 -0.74 9.48 11.68
C THR A 105 -0.55 7.98 11.51
N ASN A 106 -0.31 7.29 12.62
CA ASN A 106 -0.10 5.85 12.65
C ASN A 106 -1.35 5.08 12.23
N LEU A 107 -2.53 5.47 12.75
CA LEU A 107 -3.81 4.87 12.36
C LEU A 107 -4.12 5.10 10.87
N LEU A 108 -3.83 6.28 10.32
CA LEU A 108 -4.02 6.53 8.90
C LEU A 108 -3.06 5.70 8.04
N LEU A 109 -1.77 5.63 8.41
CA LEU A 109 -0.75 4.94 7.62
C LEU A 109 -0.85 3.41 7.69
N HIS A 110 -1.32 2.85 8.82
CA HIS A 110 -1.27 1.42 9.09
C HIS A 110 -2.66 0.75 9.24
N LEU A 111 -3.76 1.48 9.09
CA LEU A 111 -5.11 0.92 9.14
C LEU A 111 -6.00 1.53 8.05
N ALA A 112 -6.26 2.84 8.12
CA ALA A 112 -7.23 3.49 7.25
C ALA A 112 -6.81 3.43 5.77
N SER A 113 -5.51 3.52 5.48
CA SER A 113 -4.96 3.41 4.13
C SER A 113 -5.35 2.10 3.44
N GLY A 114 -5.15 0.97 4.11
CA GLY A 114 -5.56 -0.33 3.59
C GLY A 114 -7.06 -0.44 3.39
N ILE A 115 -7.85 0.07 4.34
CA ILE A 115 -9.32 0.10 4.24
C ILE A 115 -9.76 0.92 3.02
N PHE A 116 -9.19 2.12 2.81
CA PHE A 116 -9.54 2.98 1.67
C PHE A 116 -9.29 2.29 0.33
N LEU A 117 -8.11 1.68 0.15
CA LEU A 117 -7.77 1.00 -1.11
C LEU A 117 -8.60 -0.27 -1.33
N LEU A 118 -8.86 -1.04 -0.27
CA LEU A 118 -9.72 -2.22 -0.36
C LEU A 118 -11.16 -1.85 -0.68
N LEU A 119 -11.72 -0.82 -0.03
CA LEU A 119 -13.07 -0.35 -0.34
C LEU A 119 -13.17 0.19 -1.76
N ASP A 120 -12.17 0.98 -2.22
CA ASP A 120 -12.13 1.45 -3.60
C ASP A 120 -12.15 0.29 -4.59
N TRP A 121 -11.38 -0.77 -4.31
CA TRP A 121 -11.32 -1.95 -5.16
C TRP A 121 -12.60 -2.77 -5.14
N LEU A 122 -13.18 -3.01 -3.95
CA LEU A 122 -14.35 -3.86 -3.78
C LEU A 122 -15.64 -3.19 -4.27
N LEU A 123 -15.77 -1.88 -4.03
CA LEU A 123 -17.01 -1.14 -4.34
C LEU A 123 -17.04 -0.68 -5.80
N GLU A 124 -15.92 -0.20 -6.34
CA GLU A 124 -15.81 0.10 -7.77
C GLU A 124 -14.75 -0.81 -8.41
N GLY A 125 -15.12 -2.06 -8.64
CA GLY A 125 -14.24 -3.06 -9.25
C GLY A 125 -13.64 -2.62 -10.58
N PRO A 126 -12.61 -3.33 -11.07
CA PRO A 126 -11.97 -3.01 -12.34
C PRO A 126 -12.99 -3.13 -13.49
N ARG A 127 -12.84 -2.27 -14.50
CA ARG A 127 -13.69 -2.29 -15.71
C ARG A 127 -13.38 -3.47 -16.60
N THR A 128 -12.13 -3.92 -16.57
CA THR A 128 -11.67 -5.11 -17.30
C THR A 128 -11.20 -6.16 -16.30
N GLN A 129 -11.51 -7.44 -16.59
CA GLN A 129 -11.00 -8.55 -15.79
C GLN A 129 -9.47 -8.61 -15.89
N LEU A 130 -8.81 -8.69 -14.73
CA LEU A 130 -7.37 -8.89 -14.70
C LEU A 130 -7.05 -10.39 -14.88
N PRO A 131 -6.21 -10.75 -15.89
CA PRO A 131 -5.87 -12.13 -16.12
C PRO A 131 -5.02 -12.68 -14.98
N TRP A 132 -5.44 -13.83 -14.44
CA TRP A 132 -4.77 -14.54 -13.35
C TRP A 132 -3.26 -14.76 -13.58
N LYS A 133 -2.88 -15.03 -14.83
CA LYS A 133 -1.49 -15.23 -15.23
C LYS A 133 -0.57 -14.03 -14.95
N ARG A 134 -1.15 -12.86 -14.64
CA ARG A 134 -0.42 -11.62 -14.36
C ARG A 134 -0.46 -11.22 -12.88
N VAL A 135 -0.95 -12.09 -11.99
CA VAL A 135 -1.00 -11.78 -10.54
C VAL A 135 0.38 -11.46 -9.96
N TRP A 136 1.45 -12.06 -10.50
CA TRP A 136 2.83 -11.81 -10.09
C TRP A 136 3.25 -10.32 -10.16
N ILE A 137 2.52 -9.48 -10.96
CA ILE A 137 2.79 -8.04 -11.07
C ILE A 137 2.73 -7.35 -9.68
N VAL A 138 1.88 -7.85 -8.78
CA VAL A 138 1.78 -7.30 -7.41
C VAL A 138 3.06 -7.51 -6.59
N LEU A 139 3.97 -8.38 -7.00
CA LEU A 139 5.26 -8.60 -6.33
C LEU A 139 6.39 -7.73 -6.89
N ALA A 140 6.24 -7.13 -8.07
CA ALA A 140 7.33 -6.45 -8.75
C ALA A 140 7.96 -5.35 -7.88
N TYR A 141 7.13 -4.47 -7.31
CA TYR A 141 7.61 -3.40 -6.45
C TYR A 141 8.09 -3.91 -5.07
N PRO A 142 7.38 -4.77 -4.32
CA PRO A 142 7.87 -5.32 -3.05
C PRO A 142 9.22 -6.02 -3.18
N VAL A 143 9.44 -6.77 -4.27
CA VAL A 143 10.74 -7.43 -4.52
C VAL A 143 11.82 -6.40 -4.80
N ALA A 144 11.58 -5.40 -5.65
CA ALA A 144 12.54 -4.33 -5.92
C ALA A 144 12.88 -3.55 -4.64
N TRP A 145 11.88 -3.21 -3.81
CA TRP A 145 12.08 -2.58 -2.52
C TRP A 145 12.94 -3.45 -1.58
N LEU A 146 12.64 -4.74 -1.48
CA LEU A 146 13.39 -5.67 -0.63
C LEU A 146 14.87 -5.75 -1.06
N VAL A 147 15.14 -5.81 -2.37
CA VAL A 147 16.53 -5.81 -2.88
C VAL A 147 17.26 -4.55 -2.42
N VAL A 148 16.64 -3.37 -2.54
CA VAL A 148 17.24 -2.11 -2.08
C VAL A 148 17.51 -2.14 -0.58
N VAL A 149 16.58 -2.64 0.23
CA VAL A 149 16.75 -2.75 1.69
C VAL A 149 17.89 -3.70 2.06
N LEU A 150 17.96 -4.85 1.40
CA LEU A 150 19.05 -5.82 1.67
C LEU A 150 20.42 -5.27 1.27
N VAL A 151 20.51 -4.55 0.14
CA VAL A 151 21.75 -3.87 -0.27
C VAL A 151 22.13 -2.79 0.75
N ARG A 152 21.17 -1.96 1.18
CA ARG A 152 21.43 -0.94 2.21
C ARG A 152 21.86 -1.57 3.53
N GLY A 153 21.18 -2.64 3.96
CA GLY A 153 21.59 -3.37 5.16
C GLY A 153 23.03 -3.89 5.11
N ALA A 154 23.47 -4.34 3.93
CA ALA A 154 24.84 -4.81 3.73
C ALA A 154 25.87 -3.66 3.60
N THR A 155 25.47 -2.45 3.20
CA THR A 155 26.39 -1.34 2.90
C THR A 155 26.42 -0.26 3.97
N ASP A 156 25.24 0.20 4.43
CA ASP A 156 25.11 1.27 5.43
C ASP A 156 24.51 0.80 6.78
N GLY A 157 24.24 -0.51 6.92
CA GLY A 157 23.72 -1.11 8.14
C GLY A 157 22.25 -0.74 8.45
N TRP A 158 21.53 -0.14 7.49
CA TRP A 158 20.16 0.28 7.74
C TRP A 158 19.13 -0.79 7.39
N PHE A 159 18.31 -1.15 8.39
CA PHE A 159 17.14 -2.00 8.23
C PHE A 159 15.90 -1.27 8.74
N PRO A 160 14.82 -1.17 7.93
CA PRO A 160 13.62 -0.42 8.34
C PRO A 160 12.79 -1.13 9.40
N TYR A 161 12.92 -2.45 9.52
CA TYR A 161 12.09 -3.28 10.41
C TYR A 161 12.94 -4.30 11.16
N PRO A 162 12.65 -4.56 12.47
CA PRO A 162 13.39 -5.51 13.29
C PRO A 162 13.46 -6.92 12.69
N PHE A 163 12.41 -7.38 12.00
CA PHE A 163 12.38 -8.70 11.39
C PHE A 163 13.28 -8.85 10.15
N LEU A 164 13.88 -7.76 9.65
CA LEU A 164 14.87 -7.76 8.56
C LEU A 164 16.31 -7.62 9.09
N ASP A 165 16.50 -7.51 10.41
CA ASP A 165 17.84 -7.41 11.03
C ASP A 165 18.59 -8.75 10.94
N PRO A 166 19.78 -8.79 10.32
CA PRO A 166 20.61 -10.00 10.25
C PRO A 166 20.99 -10.59 11.61
N ALA A 167 20.97 -9.79 12.69
CA ALA A 167 21.19 -10.29 14.05
C ALA A 167 20.18 -11.39 14.45
N ASN A 168 19.00 -11.42 13.83
CA ASN A 168 18.00 -12.46 14.03
C ASN A 168 18.29 -13.75 13.22
N GLY A 169 19.34 -13.75 12.41
CA GLY A 169 19.70 -14.85 11.52
C GLY A 169 18.95 -14.82 10.18
N TYR A 170 19.66 -15.10 9.10
CA TYR A 170 19.08 -15.07 7.73
C TYR A 170 17.95 -16.07 7.51
N GLY A 171 17.92 -17.18 8.27
CA GLY A 171 16.82 -18.17 8.22
C GLY A 171 15.48 -17.58 8.65
N SER A 172 15.45 -16.82 9.77
CA SER A 172 14.22 -16.16 10.25
C SER A 172 13.77 -15.08 9.29
N ILE A 173 14.69 -14.29 8.72
CA ILE A 173 14.40 -13.28 7.70
C ILE A 173 13.73 -13.93 6.47
N ALA A 174 14.33 -15.03 5.98
CA ALA A 174 13.79 -15.75 4.82
C ALA A 174 12.36 -16.28 5.07
N VAL A 175 12.09 -16.80 6.27
CA VAL A 175 10.73 -17.26 6.66
C VAL A 175 9.73 -16.11 6.65
N VAL A 176 10.06 -14.96 7.25
CA VAL A 176 9.16 -13.79 7.28
C VAL A 176 8.92 -13.26 5.87
N ILE A 177 9.97 -13.14 5.04
CA ILE A 177 9.83 -12.72 3.64
C ILE A 177 8.92 -13.68 2.88
N LEU A 178 9.11 -15.00 3.03
CA LEU A 178 8.28 -16.01 2.38
C LEU A 178 6.80 -15.87 2.79
N MET A 179 6.54 -15.70 4.09
CA MET A 179 5.17 -15.47 4.59
C MET A 179 4.53 -14.23 3.97
N ILE A 180 5.26 -13.11 3.88
CA ILE A 180 4.77 -11.87 3.27
C ILE A 180 4.49 -12.06 1.78
N VAL A 181 5.37 -12.74 1.04
CA VAL A 181 5.19 -13.04 -0.38
C VAL A 181 3.97 -13.92 -0.61
N VAL A 182 3.83 -14.99 0.18
CA VAL A 182 2.66 -15.90 0.09
C VAL A 182 1.37 -15.15 0.41
N ALA A 183 1.35 -14.34 1.49
CA ALA A 183 0.20 -13.52 1.83
C ALA A 183 -0.13 -12.50 0.73
N GLY A 184 0.87 -11.81 0.18
CA GLY A 184 0.69 -10.86 -0.92
C GLY A 184 0.13 -11.50 -2.17
N LEU A 185 0.62 -12.69 -2.56
CA LEU A 185 0.08 -13.46 -3.67
C LEU A 185 -1.34 -13.96 -3.39
N ALA A 186 -1.64 -14.41 -2.17
CA ALA A 186 -2.97 -14.85 -1.79
C ALA A 186 -3.99 -13.70 -1.87
N VAL A 187 -3.67 -12.54 -1.29
CA VAL A 187 -4.50 -11.34 -1.36
C VAL A 187 -4.62 -10.85 -2.81
N GLY A 188 -3.53 -10.75 -3.55
CA GLY A 188 -3.54 -10.36 -4.96
C GLY A 188 -4.39 -11.30 -5.80
N SER A 189 -4.27 -12.60 -5.56
CA SER A 189 -5.07 -13.63 -6.19
C SER A 189 -6.56 -13.45 -5.90
N LEU A 190 -6.92 -13.20 -4.65
CA LEU A 190 -8.29 -12.92 -4.25
C LEU A 190 -8.83 -11.66 -4.93
N LEU A 191 -8.07 -10.56 -4.92
CA LEU A 191 -8.46 -9.33 -5.59
C LEU A 191 -8.67 -9.52 -7.09
N PHE A 192 -7.82 -10.30 -7.78
CA PHE A 192 -7.98 -10.62 -9.20
C PHE A 192 -9.22 -11.48 -9.45
N GLN A 193 -9.56 -12.42 -8.56
CA GLN A 193 -10.81 -13.18 -8.66
C GLN A 193 -12.04 -12.30 -8.45
N LEU A 194 -12.00 -11.41 -7.47
CA LEU A 194 -13.08 -10.47 -7.17
C LEU A 194 -13.33 -9.46 -8.29
N THR A 195 -12.45 -9.34 -9.30
CA THR A 195 -12.74 -8.57 -10.52
C THR A 195 -13.97 -9.07 -11.27
N ARG A 196 -14.37 -10.31 -11.03
CA ARG A 196 -15.56 -10.94 -11.62
C ARG A 196 -16.84 -10.59 -10.84
N TRP A 197 -16.71 -10.18 -9.59
CA TRP A 197 -17.83 -9.90 -8.69
C TRP A 197 -17.87 -8.42 -8.40
N ARG A 198 -18.75 -7.71 -9.08
CA ARG A 198 -18.93 -6.27 -8.88
C ARG A 198 -20.04 -6.06 -7.85
N VAL A 199 -19.69 -5.48 -6.71
CA VAL A 199 -20.67 -5.08 -5.69
C VAL A 199 -21.42 -3.82 -6.15
N VAL A 200 -20.72 -2.92 -6.84
CA VAL A 200 -21.28 -1.69 -7.39
C VAL A 200 -20.87 -1.57 -8.87
N THR A 201 -21.80 -1.24 -9.75
CA THR A 201 -21.48 -0.95 -11.15
C THR A 201 -20.55 0.26 -11.22
N PRO A 202 -19.47 0.21 -12.02
CA PRO A 202 -18.62 1.39 -12.24
C PRO A 202 -19.46 2.58 -12.72
N ALA A 203 -19.07 3.79 -12.35
CA ALA A 203 -19.63 4.99 -12.96
C ALA A 203 -19.21 4.98 -14.44
N GLU A 204 -20.14 4.69 -15.33
CA GLU A 204 -19.91 4.66 -16.78
C GLU A 204 -19.67 6.09 -17.30
N ALA A 205 -18.82 6.16 -18.33
CA ALA A 205 -18.56 7.41 -19.05
C ALA A 205 -19.76 7.80 -19.89
#